data_60c156bbd85f587651757ca8117835e9
#
_entry.id   60c156bbd85f587651757ca8117835e9
#
_cell.length_a   1.000
_cell.length_b   1.000
_cell.length_c   1.000
_cell.angle_alpha   90.00
_cell.angle_beta   90.00
_cell.angle_gamma   90.00
#
_symmetry.space_group_name_H-M   'P 1'
#
loop_
_entity.id
_entity.type
_entity.pdbx_description
1 polymer ?
#
loop_
_entity_poly.entity_id
_entity_poly.type
_entity_poly.pdbx_seq_one_letter_code
_entity_poly.pdbx_strand_id
1 'polypeptide(L)'
;MQKEGDIMTLGQKLKEIRKKFGLSQENLAEIMNVSRQAITKWESDEGLPDVSNLQQLSKVFNLTVDYLLDNDNSLPSLSMKKELDKEKYEMNQKGYKQILSDYYAEPWEIYELLRSENKSKLACIVSDWIIGAGAMETIDSLNDTTPYYLIKKDGLKLLINIHDYILEVIELPENTNDKKFVYGKNTFKQYKKMN
;
A
#
# COMPACT_ATOMS: atom_id res chain seq x y z
N MET A 1 -17.43 -29.89 17.70
CA MET A 1 -16.48 -29.06 18.45
C MET A 1 -16.03 -27.95 17.52
N GLN A 2 -16.65 -26.78 17.62
CA GLN A 2 -16.16 -25.58 16.93
C GLN A 2 -14.85 -25.19 17.63
N LYS A 3 -13.76 -25.07 16.88
CA LYS A 3 -12.54 -24.43 17.38
C LYS A 3 -12.92 -22.98 17.72
N GLU A 4 -12.90 -22.63 19.01
CA GLU A 4 -12.81 -21.22 19.41
C GLU A 4 -11.60 -20.67 18.69
N GLY A 5 -11.82 -19.71 17.80
CA GLY A 5 -10.72 -19.00 17.13
C GLY A 5 -9.92 -18.30 18.22
N ASP A 6 -8.63 -18.61 18.32
CA ASP A 6 -7.73 -17.90 19.23
C ASP A 6 -7.87 -16.39 19.00
N ILE A 7 -8.30 -15.67 20.03
CA ILE A 7 -8.43 -14.21 20.02
C ILE A 7 -7.02 -13.63 19.87
N MET A 8 -6.81 -12.86 18.80
CA MET A 8 -5.50 -12.24 18.58
C MET A 8 -5.27 -11.08 19.54
N THR A 9 -4.09 -11.07 20.16
CA THR A 9 -3.65 -9.93 20.97
C THR A 9 -3.34 -8.71 20.10
N LEU A 10 -3.24 -7.53 20.71
CA LEU A 10 -2.80 -6.31 20.02
C LEU A 10 -1.43 -6.50 19.35
N GLY A 11 -0.49 -7.14 20.06
CA GLY A 11 0.85 -7.40 19.52
C GLY A 11 0.83 -8.33 18.31
N GLN A 12 0.03 -9.38 18.35
CA GLN A 12 -0.15 -10.28 17.21
C GLN A 12 -0.77 -9.56 16.01
N LYS A 13 -1.81 -8.76 16.21
CA LYS A 13 -2.43 -7.93 15.16
C LYS A 13 -1.42 -6.97 14.54
N LEU A 14 -0.69 -6.23 15.38
CA LEU A 14 0.32 -5.28 14.91
C LEU A 14 1.38 -5.99 14.06
N LYS A 15 1.88 -7.13 14.51
CA LYS A 15 2.85 -7.94 13.79
C LYS A 15 2.32 -8.44 12.44
N GLU A 16 1.05 -8.86 12.37
CA GLU A 16 0.42 -9.28 11.11
C GLU A 16 0.23 -8.11 10.16
N ILE A 17 -0.30 -6.97 10.63
CA ILE A 17 -0.47 -5.75 9.84
C ILE A 17 0.88 -5.33 9.25
N ARG A 18 1.92 -5.24 10.10
CA ARG A 18 3.28 -4.89 9.64
C ARG A 18 3.78 -5.82 8.54
N LYS A 19 3.62 -7.15 8.74
CA LYS A 19 4.04 -8.15 7.74
C LYS A 19 3.26 -8.04 6.43
N LYS A 20 1.96 -7.76 6.49
CA LYS A 20 1.12 -7.56 5.30
C LYS A 20 1.57 -6.36 4.48
N PHE A 21 2.09 -5.31 5.12
CA PHE A 21 2.71 -4.19 4.41
C PHE A 21 4.19 -4.41 4.04
N GLY A 22 4.73 -5.59 4.31
CA GLY A 22 6.12 -5.93 4.00
C GLY A 22 7.16 -5.18 4.82
N LEU A 23 6.75 -4.56 5.91
CA LEU A 23 7.62 -3.74 6.74
C LEU A 23 8.46 -4.59 7.69
N SER A 24 9.73 -4.20 7.87
CA SER A 24 10.55 -4.65 9.00
C SER A 24 10.10 -3.94 10.28
N GLN A 25 10.52 -4.44 11.45
CA GLN A 25 10.31 -3.73 12.72
C GLN A 25 10.99 -2.36 12.71
N GLU A 26 12.14 -2.25 12.04
CA GLU A 26 12.87 -0.99 11.87
C GLU A 26 12.07 0.00 11.03
N ASN A 27 11.54 -0.43 9.86
CA ASN A 27 10.70 0.44 9.03
C ASN A 27 9.46 0.93 9.78
N LEU A 28 8.79 0.05 10.55
CA LEU A 28 7.64 0.46 11.34
C LEU A 28 8.03 1.44 12.45
N ALA A 29 9.17 1.24 13.10
CA ALA A 29 9.69 2.14 14.13
C ALA A 29 9.98 3.54 13.55
N GLU A 30 10.58 3.61 12.36
CA GLU A 30 10.79 4.87 11.61
C GLU A 30 9.47 5.57 11.29
N ILE A 31 8.49 4.81 10.77
CA ILE A 31 7.16 5.35 10.45
C ILE A 31 6.48 5.92 11.69
N MET A 32 6.61 5.24 12.81
CA MET A 32 6.00 5.60 14.08
C MET A 32 6.82 6.62 14.88
N ASN A 33 8.03 6.98 14.42
CA ASN A 33 8.98 7.82 15.14
C ASN A 33 9.23 7.33 16.58
N VAL A 34 9.42 6.02 16.73
CA VAL A 34 9.73 5.34 17.99
C VAL A 34 10.96 4.46 17.84
N SER A 35 11.47 3.89 18.93
CA SER A 35 12.57 2.93 18.84
C SER A 35 12.09 1.57 18.31
N ARG A 36 12.96 0.83 17.60
CA ARG A 36 12.70 -0.55 17.21
C ARG A 36 12.35 -1.43 18.42
N GLN A 37 12.98 -1.18 19.57
CA GLN A 37 12.71 -1.90 20.80
C GLN A 37 11.27 -1.72 21.29
N ALA A 38 10.67 -0.53 21.09
CA ALA A 38 9.26 -0.30 21.40
C ALA A 38 8.36 -1.20 20.54
N ILE A 39 8.59 -1.23 19.22
CA ILE A 39 7.85 -2.11 18.31
C ILE A 39 8.00 -3.59 18.71
N THR A 40 9.23 -4.02 19.04
CA THR A 40 9.47 -5.40 19.49
C THR A 40 8.67 -5.74 20.73
N LYS A 41 8.64 -4.86 21.74
CA LYS A 41 7.87 -5.05 22.98
C LYS A 41 6.37 -5.09 22.72
N TRP A 42 5.87 -4.21 21.84
CA TRP A 42 4.44 -4.21 21.48
C TRP A 42 4.04 -5.50 20.76
N GLU A 43 4.85 -5.98 19.81
CA GLU A 43 4.57 -7.20 19.04
C GLU A 43 4.74 -8.51 19.84
N SER A 44 5.45 -8.47 20.97
CA SER A 44 5.61 -9.60 21.89
C SER A 44 4.67 -9.53 23.11
N ASP A 45 3.79 -8.53 23.16
CA ASP A 45 2.90 -8.25 24.29
C ASP A 45 3.63 -7.99 25.63
N GLU A 46 4.93 -7.63 25.57
CA GLU A 46 5.75 -7.23 26.73
C GLU A 46 5.51 -5.77 27.12
N GLY A 47 4.73 -5.03 26.37
CA GLY A 47 4.31 -3.67 26.60
C GLY A 47 3.20 -3.27 25.67
N LEU A 48 2.46 -2.23 26.03
CA LEU A 48 1.39 -1.68 25.22
C LEU A 48 1.80 -0.31 24.65
N PRO A 49 1.41 0.03 23.40
CA PRO A 49 1.48 1.39 22.91
C PRO A 49 0.64 2.30 23.82
N ASP A 50 1.11 3.49 24.11
CA ASP A 50 0.28 4.50 24.74
C ASP A 50 -0.82 5.02 23.80
N VAL A 51 -1.73 5.85 24.30
CA VAL A 51 -2.87 6.37 23.52
C VAL A 51 -2.42 7.14 22.29
N SER A 52 -1.33 7.90 22.38
CA SER A 52 -0.78 8.66 21.25
C SER A 52 -0.27 7.73 20.16
N ASN A 53 0.46 6.67 20.55
CA ASN A 53 0.95 5.66 19.62
C ASN A 53 -0.18 4.83 19.00
N LEU A 54 -1.24 4.49 19.75
CA LEU A 54 -2.44 3.84 19.21
C LEU A 54 -3.13 4.70 18.15
N GLN A 55 -3.28 6.00 18.42
CA GLN A 55 -3.85 6.94 17.45
C GLN A 55 -2.97 7.08 16.20
N GLN A 56 -1.65 7.05 16.36
CA GLN A 56 -0.72 7.10 15.24
C GLN A 56 -0.78 5.81 14.41
N LEU A 57 -0.80 4.62 15.03
CA LEU A 57 -1.02 3.33 14.35
C LEU A 57 -2.33 3.33 13.55
N SER A 58 -3.41 3.83 14.17
CA SER A 58 -4.72 3.99 13.52
C SER A 58 -4.62 4.84 12.24
N LYS A 59 -3.93 5.97 12.30
CA LYS A 59 -3.73 6.87 11.14
C LYS A 59 -2.83 6.25 10.07
N VAL A 60 -1.70 5.67 10.48
CA VAL A 60 -0.72 5.06 9.56
C VAL A 60 -1.34 3.93 8.76
N PHE A 61 -2.08 3.04 9.41
CA PHE A 61 -2.67 1.85 8.78
C PHE A 61 -4.12 2.04 8.34
N ASN A 62 -4.67 3.25 8.49
CA ASN A 62 -6.07 3.57 8.18
C ASN A 62 -7.05 2.58 8.84
N LEU A 63 -6.83 2.31 10.12
CA LEU A 63 -7.64 1.42 10.96
C LEU A 63 -8.26 2.21 12.10
N THR A 64 -9.33 1.70 12.69
CA THR A 64 -9.85 2.28 13.93
C THR A 64 -9.04 1.82 15.15
N VAL A 65 -8.97 2.64 16.19
CA VAL A 65 -8.34 2.23 17.46
C VAL A 65 -9.13 1.07 18.06
N ASP A 66 -10.47 1.08 17.92
CA ASP A 66 -11.33 -0.02 18.37
C ASP A 66 -10.95 -1.34 17.74
N TYR A 67 -10.69 -1.36 16.40
CA TYR A 67 -10.20 -2.57 15.72
C TYR A 67 -8.87 -3.08 16.30
N LEU A 68 -7.95 -2.18 16.64
CA LEU A 68 -6.65 -2.57 17.24
C LEU A 68 -6.85 -3.19 18.63
N LEU A 69 -7.81 -2.69 19.39
CA LEU A 69 -8.07 -3.10 20.79
C LEU A 69 -9.14 -4.19 20.93
N ASP A 70 -10.00 -4.36 19.91
CA ASP A 70 -11.08 -5.33 19.95
C ASP A 70 -10.56 -6.76 19.73
N ASN A 71 -11.37 -7.73 20.12
CA ASN A 71 -11.12 -9.16 19.95
C ASN A 71 -11.57 -9.69 18.58
N ASP A 72 -11.94 -8.82 17.63
CA ASP A 72 -12.29 -9.24 16.27
C ASP A 72 -11.04 -9.62 15.47
N ASN A 73 -11.02 -10.84 14.94
CA ASN A 73 -9.91 -11.39 14.16
C ASN A 73 -10.06 -11.13 12.65
N SER A 74 -11.12 -10.46 12.20
CA SER A 74 -11.32 -10.13 10.80
C SER A 74 -10.44 -8.95 10.39
N LEU A 75 -9.33 -9.22 9.69
CA LEU A 75 -8.50 -8.16 9.11
C LEU A 75 -9.27 -7.44 8.01
N PRO A 76 -9.56 -6.12 8.15
CA PRO A 76 -10.15 -5.34 7.07
C PRO A 76 -9.18 -5.22 5.89
N SER A 77 -9.68 -4.76 4.74
CA SER A 77 -8.79 -4.35 3.64
C SER A 77 -7.87 -3.23 4.12
N LEU A 78 -6.57 -3.49 4.12
CA LEU A 78 -5.58 -2.61 4.72
C LEU A 78 -5.05 -1.60 3.70
N SER A 79 -4.90 -0.36 4.16
CA SER A 79 -4.16 0.66 3.44
C SER A 79 -3.22 1.39 4.40
N MET A 80 -2.08 1.84 3.89
CA MET A 80 -1.09 2.58 4.66
C MET A 80 -0.72 3.85 3.91
N LYS A 81 -0.55 4.95 4.65
CA LYS A 81 0.03 6.19 4.14
C LYS A 81 1.21 6.60 4.99
N LYS A 82 2.32 6.94 4.34
CA LYS A 82 3.51 7.47 4.99
C LYS A 82 3.98 8.73 4.28
N GLU A 83 4.26 9.77 5.05
CA GLU A 83 5.03 10.92 4.57
C GLU A 83 6.51 10.55 4.43
N LEU A 84 7.09 10.89 3.29
CA LEU A 84 8.48 10.64 2.96
C LEU A 84 9.34 11.87 3.30
N ASP A 85 10.55 11.62 3.74
CA ASP A 85 11.51 12.67 4.01
C ASP A 85 11.93 13.38 2.71
N LYS A 86 11.65 14.69 2.63
CA LYS A 86 11.95 15.54 1.47
C LYS A 86 13.45 15.77 1.26
N GLU A 87 14.26 15.62 2.30
CA GLU A 87 15.70 15.76 2.20
C GLU A 87 16.36 14.45 1.74
N LYS A 88 15.73 13.30 2.03
CA LYS A 88 16.23 11.97 1.69
C LYS A 88 15.87 11.53 0.26
N TYR A 89 14.69 11.89 -0.22
CA TYR A 89 14.15 11.35 -1.48
C TYR A 89 13.84 12.44 -2.51
N GLU A 90 14.20 12.16 -3.76
CA GLU A 90 13.80 12.96 -4.91
C GLU A 90 12.53 12.39 -5.54
N MET A 91 11.60 13.28 -6.00
CA MET A 91 10.38 12.82 -6.69
C MET A 91 10.65 12.64 -8.20
N ASN A 92 11.54 11.71 -8.52
CA ASN A 92 11.90 11.29 -9.87
C ASN A 92 12.14 9.77 -9.92
N GLN A 93 12.42 9.23 -11.09
CA GLN A 93 12.62 7.79 -11.30
C GLN A 93 13.71 7.18 -10.41
N LYS A 94 14.78 7.94 -10.11
CA LYS A 94 15.86 7.49 -9.23
C LYS A 94 15.39 7.42 -7.78
N GLY A 95 14.72 8.46 -7.30
CA GLY A 95 14.19 8.51 -5.94
C GLY A 95 13.07 7.48 -5.72
N TYR A 96 12.19 7.24 -6.70
CA TYR A 96 11.16 6.20 -6.59
C TYR A 96 11.79 4.80 -6.44
N LYS A 97 12.84 4.49 -7.20
CA LYS A 97 13.60 3.24 -7.03
C LYS A 97 14.24 3.12 -5.65
N GLN A 98 14.81 4.21 -5.14
CA GLN A 98 15.40 4.25 -3.81
C GLN A 98 14.33 4.00 -2.73
N ILE A 99 13.17 4.67 -2.80
CA ILE A 99 12.06 4.46 -1.87
C ILE A 99 11.62 2.99 -1.89
N LEU A 100 11.40 2.42 -3.08
CA LEU A 100 11.00 1.03 -3.20
C LEU A 100 12.06 0.06 -2.64
N SER A 101 13.34 0.34 -2.86
CA SER A 101 14.45 -0.45 -2.31
C SER A 101 14.55 -0.36 -0.78
N ASP A 102 14.31 0.83 -0.20
CA ASP A 102 14.39 1.05 1.23
C ASP A 102 13.25 0.31 1.99
N TYR A 103 12.06 0.21 1.37
CA TYR A 103 10.89 -0.43 1.99
C TYR A 103 10.65 -1.87 1.53
N TYR A 104 11.02 -2.22 0.30
CA TYR A 104 10.68 -3.48 -0.36
C TYR A 104 11.89 -4.10 -1.07
N ALA A 105 12.99 -4.29 -0.32
CA ALA A 105 14.15 -5.02 -0.81
C ALA A 105 13.78 -6.49 -1.10
N GLU A 106 14.64 -7.19 -1.89
CA GLU A 106 14.42 -8.62 -2.16
C GLU A 106 14.03 -9.42 -0.89
N PRO A 107 13.15 -10.40 -1.00
CA PRO A 107 12.68 -11.11 -2.20
C PRO A 107 11.36 -10.58 -2.81
N TRP A 108 11.05 -9.29 -2.70
CA TRP A 108 9.86 -8.72 -3.31
C TRP A 108 9.99 -8.60 -4.83
N GLU A 109 8.95 -8.99 -5.56
CA GLU A 109 8.85 -8.72 -7.00
C GLU A 109 8.15 -7.38 -7.20
N ILE A 110 8.80 -6.45 -7.91
CA ILE A 110 8.30 -5.10 -8.14
C ILE A 110 8.03 -4.90 -9.64
N TYR A 111 6.85 -4.42 -9.98
CA TYR A 111 6.43 -4.13 -11.35
C TYR A 111 5.91 -2.71 -11.46
N GLU A 112 6.42 -1.96 -12.45
CA GLU A 112 5.83 -0.69 -12.86
C GLU A 112 4.47 -0.94 -13.51
N LEU A 113 3.51 -0.05 -13.25
CA LEU A 113 2.15 -0.12 -13.78
C LEU A 113 1.86 1.07 -14.69
N LEU A 114 1.17 0.79 -15.80
CA LEU A 114 0.47 1.81 -16.56
C LEU A 114 -0.94 1.96 -16.00
N ARG A 115 -1.36 3.20 -15.75
CA ARG A 115 -2.69 3.54 -15.26
C ARG A 115 -3.53 4.15 -16.38
N SER A 116 -4.79 3.75 -16.48
CA SER A 116 -5.82 4.42 -17.29
C SER A 116 -7.09 4.61 -16.48
N GLU A 117 -7.70 5.80 -16.56
CA GLU A 117 -8.97 6.04 -15.89
C GLU A 117 -10.12 5.37 -16.65
N ASN A 118 -11.00 4.70 -15.92
CA ASN A 118 -12.20 4.09 -16.49
C ASN A 118 -13.26 5.19 -16.73
N LYS A 119 -13.30 5.72 -17.93
CA LYS A 119 -14.33 6.70 -18.31
C LYS A 119 -15.71 6.03 -18.39
N SER A 120 -16.76 6.78 -18.05
CA SER A 120 -18.12 6.30 -18.27
C SER A 120 -18.33 6.04 -19.77
N LYS A 121 -19.14 5.01 -20.14
CA LYS A 121 -19.43 4.69 -21.54
C LYS A 121 -19.91 5.92 -22.35
N LEU A 122 -20.61 6.86 -21.71
CA LEU A 122 -21.04 8.10 -22.34
C LEU A 122 -19.87 9.04 -22.68
N ALA A 123 -18.87 9.16 -21.80
CA ALA A 123 -17.69 9.97 -22.05
C ALA A 123 -16.83 9.38 -23.19
N CYS A 124 -16.75 8.04 -23.29
CA CYS A 124 -16.08 7.36 -24.40
C CYS A 124 -16.76 7.63 -25.74
N ILE A 125 -18.10 7.53 -25.81
CA ILE A 125 -18.88 7.77 -27.05
C ILE A 125 -18.68 9.23 -27.55
N VAL A 126 -18.71 10.19 -26.63
CA VAL A 126 -18.53 11.60 -26.99
C VAL A 126 -17.09 11.88 -27.42
N SER A 127 -16.10 11.26 -26.77
CA SER A 127 -14.69 11.45 -27.12
C SER A 127 -14.32 10.78 -28.46
N ASP A 128 -14.83 9.59 -28.73
CA ASP A 128 -14.61 8.87 -29.99
C ASP A 128 -15.21 9.60 -31.19
N TRP A 129 -16.29 10.33 -30.96
CA TRP A 129 -16.96 11.12 -32.01
C TRP A 129 -16.23 12.44 -32.33
N ILE A 130 -15.55 13.04 -31.33
CA ILE A 130 -14.88 14.37 -31.47
C ILE A 130 -13.41 14.22 -31.88
N ILE A 131 -12.68 13.21 -31.43
CA ILE A 131 -11.20 13.15 -31.52
C ILE A 131 -10.71 11.89 -32.25
N GLY A 132 -11.60 10.91 -32.49
CA GLY A 132 -11.25 9.60 -33.07
C GLY A 132 -10.87 8.55 -32.03
N ALA A 133 -11.25 7.31 -32.31
CA ALA A 133 -11.06 6.17 -31.41
C ALA A 133 -9.59 5.97 -31.04
N GLY A 134 -9.29 5.93 -29.76
CA GLY A 134 -7.96 5.61 -29.20
C GLY A 134 -7.04 6.78 -28.89
N ALA A 135 -7.32 8.01 -29.37
CA ALA A 135 -6.46 9.16 -29.09
C ALA A 135 -6.55 9.65 -27.63
N MET A 136 -7.67 9.41 -26.97
CA MET A 136 -7.91 9.92 -25.62
C MET A 136 -7.39 9.01 -24.51
N GLU A 137 -7.25 7.71 -24.75
CA GLU A 137 -6.56 6.80 -23.80
C GLU A 137 -5.08 7.19 -23.64
N THR A 138 -4.46 7.69 -24.73
CA THR A 138 -3.07 8.15 -24.71
C THR A 138 -2.91 9.53 -24.07
N ILE A 139 -3.85 10.44 -24.21
CA ILE A 139 -3.74 11.82 -23.68
C ILE A 139 -3.89 11.84 -22.15
N ASP A 140 -4.81 11.06 -21.58
CA ASP A 140 -4.98 11.01 -20.11
C ASP A 140 -3.84 10.30 -19.40
N SER A 141 -3.23 9.29 -20.04
CA SER A 141 -2.03 8.63 -19.51
C SER A 141 -0.78 9.55 -19.56
N LEU A 142 -0.78 10.55 -20.43
CA LEU A 142 0.29 11.53 -20.52
C LEU A 142 0.19 12.66 -19.48
N ASN A 143 -1.00 12.93 -18.94
CA ASN A 143 -1.23 14.00 -17.97
C ASN A 143 -1.07 13.57 -16.51
N ASP A 144 -1.11 12.28 -16.21
CA ASP A 144 -0.88 11.77 -14.86
C ASP A 144 0.40 10.96 -14.81
N THR A 145 1.46 11.63 -14.41
CA THR A 145 2.80 11.05 -14.26
C THR A 145 3.02 10.37 -12.92
N THR A 146 1.97 10.24 -12.10
CA THR A 146 2.07 9.62 -10.79
C THR A 146 2.43 8.14 -10.94
N PRO A 147 3.57 7.70 -10.39
CA PRO A 147 4.02 6.33 -10.55
C PRO A 147 3.21 5.37 -9.67
N TYR A 148 2.79 4.27 -10.27
CA TYR A 148 2.15 3.15 -9.58
C TYR A 148 2.98 1.89 -9.75
N TYR A 149 3.04 1.08 -8.70
CA TYR A 149 3.76 -0.18 -8.69
C TYR A 149 2.90 -1.29 -8.13
N LEU A 150 3.02 -2.48 -8.71
CA LEU A 150 2.53 -3.73 -8.11
C LEU A 150 3.73 -4.43 -7.46
N ILE A 151 3.62 -4.69 -6.18
CA ILE A 151 4.63 -5.43 -5.43
C ILE A 151 4.04 -6.75 -4.97
N LYS A 152 4.80 -7.83 -5.13
CA LYS A 152 4.35 -9.18 -4.79
C LYS A 152 5.37 -9.95 -4.00
N LYS A 153 4.87 -10.74 -3.03
CA LYS A 153 5.64 -11.72 -2.27
C LYS A 153 4.71 -12.74 -1.61
N ASP A 154 4.99 -14.03 -1.76
CA ASP A 154 4.29 -15.11 -1.04
C ASP A 154 2.74 -15.04 -1.11
N GLY A 155 2.20 -14.68 -2.29
CA GLY A 155 0.75 -14.49 -2.51
C GLY A 155 0.22 -13.11 -2.13
N LEU A 156 0.94 -12.35 -1.33
CA LEU A 156 0.59 -10.96 -1.00
C LEU A 156 0.81 -10.05 -2.20
N LYS A 157 -0.14 -9.16 -2.46
CA LYS A 157 -0.10 -8.17 -3.54
C LYS A 157 -0.39 -6.79 -2.98
N LEU A 158 0.50 -5.86 -3.26
CA LEU A 158 0.38 -4.47 -2.81
C LEU A 158 0.38 -3.54 -4.03
N LEU A 159 -0.60 -2.66 -4.10
CA LEU A 159 -0.60 -1.52 -5.01
C LEU A 159 0.07 -0.35 -4.31
N ILE A 160 1.13 0.17 -4.89
CA ILE A 160 1.87 1.31 -4.36
C ILE A 160 1.72 2.51 -5.27
N ASN A 161 1.47 3.65 -4.67
CA ASN A 161 1.49 4.96 -5.28
C ASN A 161 2.48 5.86 -4.54
N ILE A 162 3.28 6.63 -5.28
CA ILE A 162 4.23 7.60 -4.71
C ILE A 162 3.95 8.95 -5.35
N HIS A 163 3.44 9.90 -4.56
CA HIS A 163 3.14 11.26 -5.01
C HIS A 163 3.34 12.27 -3.89
N ASP A 164 3.75 13.47 -4.22
CA ASP A 164 3.86 14.60 -3.28
C ASP A 164 4.56 14.25 -1.95
N TYR A 165 5.61 13.42 -2.00
CA TYR A 165 6.29 12.87 -0.82
C TYR A 165 5.41 12.03 0.08
N ILE A 166 4.39 11.40 -0.49
CA ILE A 166 3.51 10.43 0.19
C ILE A 166 3.70 9.06 -0.47
N LEU A 167 3.99 8.07 0.33
CA LEU A 167 3.94 6.66 -0.04
C LEU A 167 2.57 6.10 0.39
N GLU A 168 1.73 5.75 -0.57
CA GLU A 168 0.48 5.05 -0.33
C GLU A 168 0.64 3.57 -0.69
N VAL A 169 0.19 2.70 0.20
CA VAL A 169 0.23 1.26 0.01
C VAL A 169 -1.15 0.68 0.27
N ILE A 170 -1.63 -0.14 -0.64
CA ILE A 170 -2.96 -0.74 -0.57
C ILE A 170 -2.81 -2.24 -0.79
N GLU A 171 -3.35 -3.04 0.13
CA GLU A 171 -3.45 -4.49 -0.05
C GLU A 171 -4.50 -4.80 -1.12
N LEU A 172 -4.10 -5.57 -2.13
CA LEU A 172 -5.01 -6.07 -3.16
C LEU A 172 -5.50 -7.47 -2.81
N PRO A 173 -6.75 -7.83 -3.20
CA PRO A 173 -7.24 -9.20 -3.07
C PRO A 173 -6.29 -10.22 -3.71
N GLU A 174 -6.09 -11.37 -3.10
CA GLU A 174 -5.19 -12.43 -3.56
C GLU A 174 -5.50 -12.87 -5.01
N ASN A 175 -6.78 -12.92 -5.37
CA ASN A 175 -7.26 -13.27 -6.71
C ASN A 175 -7.11 -12.16 -7.75
N THR A 176 -6.52 -11.01 -7.40
CA THR A 176 -6.26 -9.92 -8.36
C THR A 176 -5.36 -10.40 -9.49
N ASN A 177 -5.77 -10.12 -10.74
CA ASN A 177 -4.96 -10.49 -11.90
C ASN A 177 -3.72 -9.59 -12.00
N ASP A 178 -2.54 -10.18 -11.96
CA ASP A 178 -1.26 -9.47 -11.95
C ASP A 178 -1.00 -8.63 -13.21
N LYS A 179 -1.47 -9.10 -14.37
CA LYS A 179 -1.18 -8.43 -15.65
C LYS A 179 -2.10 -7.24 -15.91
N LYS A 180 -3.35 -7.32 -15.44
CA LYS A 180 -4.35 -6.26 -15.61
C LYS A 180 -5.43 -6.39 -14.53
N PHE A 181 -5.68 -5.30 -13.81
CA PHE A 181 -6.73 -5.25 -12.78
C PHE A 181 -7.35 -3.86 -12.68
N VAL A 182 -8.50 -3.78 -12.01
CA VAL A 182 -9.21 -2.53 -11.72
C VAL A 182 -9.14 -2.27 -10.22
N TYR A 183 -8.81 -1.04 -9.85
CA TYR A 183 -8.91 -0.55 -8.47
C TYR A 183 -9.47 0.88 -8.47
N GLY A 184 -10.56 1.08 -7.72
CA GLY A 184 -11.31 2.33 -7.77
C GLY A 184 -11.83 2.61 -9.19
N LYS A 185 -11.56 3.80 -9.70
CA LYS A 185 -11.93 4.21 -11.05
C LYS A 185 -10.85 3.95 -12.11
N ASN A 186 -9.76 3.31 -11.74
CA ASN A 186 -8.61 3.10 -12.59
C ASN A 186 -8.45 1.64 -13.02
N THR A 187 -7.98 1.45 -14.26
CA THR A 187 -7.43 0.18 -14.74
C THR A 187 -5.91 0.26 -14.74
N PHE A 188 -5.29 -0.76 -14.17
CA PHE A 188 -3.85 -0.91 -14.13
C PHE A 188 -3.40 -2.07 -15.02
N LYS A 189 -2.34 -1.84 -15.80
CA LYS A 189 -1.67 -2.87 -16.61
C LYS A 189 -0.21 -2.96 -16.19
N GLN A 190 0.29 -4.16 -15.97
CA GLN A 190 1.71 -4.40 -15.72
C GLN A 190 2.52 -3.99 -16.95
N TYR A 191 3.52 -3.13 -16.75
CA TYR A 191 4.36 -2.60 -17.82
C TYR A 191 5.74 -3.25 -17.83
N LYS A 192 6.49 -3.14 -16.72
CA LYS A 192 7.88 -3.58 -16.64
C LYS A 192 8.19 -4.15 -15.24
N LYS A 193 8.96 -5.25 -15.20
CA LYS A 193 9.57 -5.72 -13.95
C LYS A 193 10.77 -4.83 -13.63
N MET A 194 10.85 -4.36 -12.39
CA MET A 194 12.02 -3.64 -11.89
C MET A 194 13.05 -4.66 -11.39
N ASN A 195 14.28 -4.46 -11.77
CA ASN A 195 15.42 -5.27 -11.33
C ASN A 195 16.15 -4.54 -10.20
#